data_d34eb208291f8d4f4bc0e7ffa412c56a
#
_entry.id   d34eb208291f8d4f4bc0e7ffa412c56a
#
_cell.length_a   1.000
_cell.length_b   1.000
_cell.length_c   1.000
_cell.angle_alpha   90.00
_cell.angle_beta   90.00
_cell.angle_gamma   90.00
#
_symmetry.space_group_name_H-M   'P 1'
#
loop_
_entity.id
_entity.type
_entity.pdbx_description
1 polymer ?
#
loop_
_entity_poly.entity_id
_entity_poly.type
_entity_poly.pdbx_seq_one_letter_code
_entity_poly.pdbx_strand_id
1 'polypeptide(L)'
;MLAVGIDVSKSKSAAAILNPDGTVHTKPFEFRHSQPEMDALIRYIKDQNQPVTILMENTGHYHCPVLKALEAAGLPVCLINAYQMKKYGDMELRKAKTDKKDALRIARYALEKGYSLVPHTSMDQKYEDLRFLARQYDQRMGTLTTNKVFLINLLDETMPGITKLLSLTTRDPETSLTMLFIKRFKSYDRIKKMGRTRFLDSYNKLARKSRNRRAYGYGLAIYELAVNSITTRGENEFTLAAQDQCVDLVSESQKAADAIILQMQTLAETLPEYAVLRSMAGVGDRLGPLILAEIGDIRRFHSGKALNAYAGNDAPPYQSGTFESHNRHISKRGNAALRKYCFEVMQALKLTRPQDDPVYLFLIKKEQEGKPYNVAKMAGVNKFLRIYYARAMEALRLQ
;
A
#
# COMPACT_ATOMS: atom_id res chain seq x y z
N MET A 1 -29.95 -11.73 22.83
CA MET A 1 -29.35 -10.94 21.73
C MET A 1 -29.16 -11.87 20.55
N LEU A 2 -29.75 -11.54 19.40
CA LEU A 2 -29.57 -12.30 18.15
C LEU A 2 -28.19 -12.10 17.57
N ALA A 3 -27.63 -13.15 16.95
CA ALA A 3 -26.39 -13.08 16.22
C ALA A 3 -26.64 -13.21 14.70
N VAL A 4 -26.30 -12.18 13.94
CA VAL A 4 -26.45 -12.13 12.49
C VAL A 4 -25.06 -12.28 11.87
N GLY A 5 -24.86 -13.35 11.12
CA GLY A 5 -23.64 -13.58 10.34
C GLY A 5 -23.87 -13.32 8.87
N ILE A 6 -23.00 -12.51 8.25
CA ILE A 6 -23.08 -12.18 6.83
C ILE A 6 -21.79 -12.59 6.14
N ASP A 7 -21.89 -13.55 5.22
CA ASP A 7 -20.83 -13.90 4.30
C ASP A 7 -20.99 -13.12 3.00
N VAL A 8 -19.96 -12.32 2.66
CA VAL A 8 -20.03 -11.33 1.59
C VAL A 8 -19.31 -11.79 0.34
N SER A 9 -19.97 -11.70 -0.80
CA SER A 9 -19.39 -11.90 -2.12
C SER A 9 -19.66 -10.71 -3.05
N LYS A 10 -19.21 -10.76 -4.29
CA LYS A 10 -19.15 -9.60 -5.22
C LYS A 10 -20.49 -8.90 -5.45
N SER A 11 -21.59 -9.63 -5.59
CA SER A 11 -22.89 -9.06 -6.00
C SER A 11 -24.06 -9.55 -5.14
N LYS A 12 -23.81 -10.54 -4.32
CA LYS A 12 -24.79 -11.13 -3.38
C LYS A 12 -24.06 -11.52 -2.10
N SER A 13 -24.81 -11.66 -1.02
CA SER A 13 -24.32 -12.14 0.27
C SER A 13 -25.26 -13.20 0.81
N ALA A 14 -24.73 -14.05 1.68
CA ALA A 14 -25.54 -14.97 2.47
C ALA A 14 -25.65 -14.46 3.91
N ALA A 15 -26.83 -14.51 4.49
CA ALA A 15 -27.07 -14.17 5.89
C ALA A 15 -27.67 -15.36 6.66
N ALA A 16 -27.31 -15.45 7.93
CA ALA A 16 -27.86 -16.40 8.86
C ALA A 16 -28.11 -15.71 10.21
N ILE A 17 -29.18 -16.07 10.89
CA ILE A 17 -29.51 -15.50 12.20
C ILE A 17 -29.66 -16.64 13.21
N LEU A 18 -28.98 -16.50 14.34
CA LEU A 18 -29.04 -17.45 15.45
C LEU A 18 -29.64 -16.81 16.68
N ASN A 19 -30.39 -17.63 17.42
CA ASN A 19 -30.88 -17.32 18.75
C ASN A 19 -29.73 -17.31 19.78
N PRO A 20 -29.96 -16.71 20.95
CA PRO A 20 -28.95 -16.70 22.03
C PRO A 20 -28.50 -18.08 22.49
N ASP A 21 -29.35 -19.10 22.35
CA ASP A 21 -29.06 -20.50 22.67
C ASP A 21 -28.32 -21.28 21.57
N GLY A 22 -27.99 -20.60 20.45
CA GLY A 22 -27.30 -21.19 19.30
C GLY A 22 -28.19 -21.90 18.29
N THR A 23 -29.52 -21.98 18.54
CA THR A 23 -30.47 -22.52 17.58
C THR A 23 -30.66 -21.57 16.38
N VAL A 24 -31.04 -22.14 15.24
CA VAL A 24 -31.25 -21.32 14.02
C VAL A 24 -32.55 -20.55 14.15
N HIS A 25 -32.48 -19.23 14.26
CA HIS A 25 -33.62 -18.33 14.24
C HIS A 25 -34.19 -18.22 12.82
N THR A 26 -33.29 -17.95 11.84
CA THR A 26 -33.66 -17.87 10.43
C THR A 26 -32.72 -18.74 9.61
N LYS A 27 -33.27 -19.62 8.79
CA LYS A 27 -32.47 -20.46 7.89
C LYS A 27 -31.61 -19.57 6.98
N PRO A 28 -30.36 -19.97 6.65
CA PRO A 28 -29.49 -19.17 5.79
C PRO A 28 -30.16 -18.85 4.45
N PHE A 29 -30.16 -17.59 4.11
CA PHE A 29 -30.73 -17.07 2.87
C PHE A 29 -29.72 -16.19 2.14
N GLU A 30 -29.92 -16.00 0.85
CA GLU A 30 -29.11 -15.11 0.03
C GLU A 30 -29.88 -13.81 -0.23
N PHE A 31 -29.15 -12.72 -0.36
CA PHE A 31 -29.67 -11.42 -0.77
C PHE A 31 -28.66 -10.72 -1.70
N ARG A 32 -29.17 -9.95 -2.67
CA ARG A 32 -28.35 -9.16 -3.59
C ARG A 32 -28.04 -7.81 -2.98
N HIS A 33 -26.94 -7.19 -3.45
CA HIS A 33 -26.57 -5.83 -3.06
C HIS A 33 -27.41 -4.79 -3.84
N SER A 34 -28.72 -4.95 -3.85
CA SER A 34 -29.69 -4.03 -4.42
C SER A 34 -30.47 -3.32 -3.31
N GLN A 35 -30.89 -2.08 -3.56
CA GLN A 35 -31.60 -1.30 -2.54
C GLN A 35 -32.86 -2.03 -1.97
N PRO A 36 -33.74 -2.63 -2.81
CA PRO A 36 -34.91 -3.31 -2.28
C PRO A 36 -34.60 -4.50 -1.37
N GLU A 37 -33.56 -5.29 -1.71
CA GLU A 37 -33.18 -6.47 -0.90
C GLU A 37 -32.44 -6.06 0.37
N MET A 38 -31.64 -4.99 0.33
CA MET A 38 -31.03 -4.39 1.51
C MET A 38 -32.06 -3.82 2.48
N ASP A 39 -33.07 -3.10 1.95
CA ASP A 39 -34.17 -2.55 2.76
C ASP A 39 -35.01 -3.67 3.40
N ALA A 40 -35.22 -4.78 2.68
CA ALA A 40 -35.90 -5.95 3.20
C ALA A 40 -35.10 -6.61 4.34
N LEU A 41 -33.78 -6.77 4.18
CA LEU A 41 -32.90 -7.31 5.23
C LEU A 41 -32.91 -6.40 6.48
N ILE A 42 -32.76 -5.09 6.28
CA ILE A 42 -32.76 -4.11 7.38
C ILE A 42 -34.07 -4.13 8.13
N ARG A 43 -35.19 -4.10 7.42
CA ARG A 43 -36.55 -4.23 8.06
C ARG A 43 -36.65 -5.52 8.83
N TYR A 44 -36.31 -6.64 8.20
CA TYR A 44 -36.37 -7.94 8.84
C TYR A 44 -35.60 -8.00 10.18
N ILE A 45 -34.37 -7.43 10.19
CA ILE A 45 -33.56 -7.39 11.41
C ILE A 45 -34.18 -6.47 12.47
N LYS A 46 -34.72 -5.31 12.09
CA LYS A 46 -35.33 -4.35 13.00
C LYS A 46 -36.65 -4.89 13.59
N ASP A 47 -37.46 -5.58 12.80
CA ASP A 47 -38.75 -6.15 13.22
C ASP A 47 -38.62 -7.24 14.29
N GLN A 48 -37.42 -7.78 14.50
CA GLN A 48 -37.18 -8.72 15.60
C GLN A 48 -37.30 -8.09 16.98
N ASN A 49 -37.27 -6.76 17.10
CA ASN A 49 -37.37 -5.99 18.34
C ASN A 49 -36.48 -6.51 19.48
N GLN A 50 -35.30 -7.02 19.15
CA GLN A 50 -34.30 -7.56 20.07
C GLN A 50 -32.92 -6.96 19.76
N PRO A 51 -32.04 -6.84 20.76
CA PRO A 51 -30.66 -6.48 20.52
C PRO A 51 -30.01 -7.47 19.53
N VAL A 52 -29.27 -6.95 18.55
CA VAL A 52 -28.58 -7.75 17.54
C VAL A 52 -27.07 -7.45 17.55
N THR A 53 -26.28 -8.48 17.30
CA THR A 53 -24.87 -8.33 16.90
C THR A 53 -24.74 -8.80 15.47
N ILE A 54 -24.37 -7.90 14.58
CA ILE A 54 -24.13 -8.22 13.17
C ILE A 54 -22.63 -8.37 12.97
N LEU A 55 -22.20 -9.52 12.47
CA LEU A 55 -20.80 -9.78 12.14
C LEU A 55 -20.66 -10.07 10.65
N MET A 56 -19.68 -9.43 10.03
CA MET A 56 -19.42 -9.54 8.61
C MET A 56 -17.93 -9.75 8.37
N GLU A 57 -17.57 -10.64 7.43
CA GLU A 57 -16.18 -10.83 7.04
C GLU A 57 -15.68 -9.64 6.20
N ASN A 58 -14.52 -9.12 6.56
CA ASN A 58 -13.85 -8.05 5.80
C ASN A 58 -13.09 -8.65 4.61
N THR A 59 -13.80 -8.89 3.52
CA THR A 59 -13.24 -9.45 2.27
C THR A 59 -13.17 -8.39 1.19
N GLY A 60 -11.96 -7.90 0.92
CA GLY A 60 -11.71 -6.89 -0.11
C GLY A 60 -12.56 -5.62 0.10
N HIS A 61 -13.27 -5.17 -0.94
CA HIS A 61 -14.19 -4.02 -0.91
C HIS A 61 -15.67 -4.41 -1.03
N TYR A 62 -15.97 -5.69 -1.18
CA TYR A 62 -17.34 -6.17 -1.43
C TYR A 62 -18.27 -6.00 -0.22
N HIS A 63 -17.73 -5.97 1.00
CA HIS A 63 -18.50 -5.73 2.21
C HIS A 63 -18.94 -4.27 2.36
N CYS A 64 -18.26 -3.30 1.73
CA CYS A 64 -18.54 -1.87 1.93
C CYS A 64 -19.98 -1.44 1.64
N PRO A 65 -20.64 -1.84 0.55
CA PRO A 65 -22.03 -1.46 0.29
C PRO A 65 -22.97 -1.96 1.37
N VAL A 66 -22.81 -3.23 1.82
CA VAL A 66 -23.63 -3.84 2.85
C VAL A 66 -23.40 -3.15 4.20
N LEU A 67 -22.13 -2.91 4.55
CA LEU A 67 -21.76 -2.20 5.77
C LEU A 67 -22.40 -0.80 5.82
N LYS A 68 -22.21 0.02 4.77
CA LYS A 68 -22.77 1.38 4.70
C LYS A 68 -24.28 1.40 4.83
N ALA A 69 -24.99 0.47 4.19
CA ALA A 69 -26.45 0.40 4.27
C ALA A 69 -26.94 0.03 5.68
N LEU A 70 -26.27 -0.93 6.35
CA LEU A 70 -26.61 -1.33 7.71
C LEU A 70 -26.29 -0.22 8.74
N GLU A 71 -25.13 0.43 8.61
CA GLU A 71 -24.76 1.57 9.47
C GLU A 71 -25.70 2.78 9.29
N ALA A 72 -26.07 3.12 8.05
CA ALA A 72 -27.03 4.18 7.76
C ALA A 72 -28.41 3.89 8.37
N ALA A 73 -28.75 2.62 8.54
CA ALA A 73 -29.96 2.18 9.23
C ALA A 73 -29.83 2.18 10.77
N GLY A 74 -28.67 2.55 11.33
CA GLY A 74 -28.41 2.56 12.77
C GLY A 74 -28.15 1.17 13.37
N LEU A 75 -27.80 0.18 12.55
CA LEU A 75 -27.51 -1.18 13.02
C LEU A 75 -26.00 -1.33 13.34
N PRO A 76 -25.64 -1.88 14.54
CA PRO A 76 -24.26 -2.09 14.91
C PRO A 76 -23.65 -3.25 14.13
N VAL A 77 -22.68 -2.98 13.28
CA VAL A 77 -21.97 -3.99 12.48
C VAL A 77 -20.55 -4.16 12.97
N CYS A 78 -20.15 -5.38 13.25
CA CYS A 78 -18.76 -5.73 13.56
C CYS A 78 -18.08 -6.32 12.31
N LEU A 79 -16.81 -5.99 12.09
CA LEU A 79 -16.01 -6.56 11.03
C LEU A 79 -15.00 -7.55 11.59
N ILE A 80 -14.87 -8.70 10.93
CA ILE A 80 -13.87 -9.71 11.29
C ILE A 80 -12.92 -9.98 10.12
N ASN A 81 -11.65 -10.18 10.45
CA ASN A 81 -10.65 -10.52 9.45
C ASN A 81 -10.84 -11.96 8.92
N ALA A 82 -10.79 -12.12 7.60
CA ALA A 82 -10.88 -13.41 6.92
C ALA A 82 -9.92 -14.47 7.48
N TYR A 83 -8.73 -14.06 7.92
CA TYR A 83 -7.77 -14.97 8.54
C TYR A 83 -8.29 -15.52 9.89
N GLN A 84 -8.95 -14.70 10.70
CA GLN A 84 -9.55 -15.13 11.96
C GLN A 84 -10.69 -16.12 11.73
N MET A 85 -11.56 -15.82 10.72
CA MET A 85 -12.64 -16.73 10.34
C MET A 85 -12.10 -18.05 9.80
N LYS A 86 -11.03 -18.02 8.99
CA LYS A 86 -10.36 -19.24 8.54
C LYS A 86 -9.87 -20.09 9.73
N LYS A 87 -9.18 -19.45 10.69
CA LYS A 87 -8.68 -20.15 11.90
C LYS A 87 -9.81 -20.74 12.75
N TYR A 88 -10.91 -20.02 12.88
CA TYR A 88 -12.10 -20.54 13.57
C TYR A 88 -12.70 -21.73 12.82
N GLY A 89 -12.80 -21.67 11.47
CA GLY A 89 -13.28 -22.77 10.66
C GLY A 89 -12.34 -23.99 10.62
N ASP A 90 -11.05 -23.81 10.83
CA ASP A 90 -10.08 -24.92 10.91
C ASP A 90 -10.31 -25.85 12.13
N MET A 91 -11.10 -25.40 13.13
CA MET A 91 -11.50 -26.21 14.29
C MET A 91 -12.64 -27.18 13.97
N GLU A 92 -13.33 -27.02 12.85
CA GLU A 92 -14.42 -27.92 12.43
C GLU A 92 -13.86 -29.16 11.71
N LEU A 93 -14.29 -30.35 12.13
CA LEU A 93 -13.87 -31.63 11.55
C LEU A 93 -14.36 -31.84 10.11
N ARG A 94 -15.49 -31.23 9.73
CA ARG A 94 -16.10 -31.39 8.40
C ARG A 94 -15.91 -30.12 7.55
N LYS A 95 -15.14 -30.24 6.48
CA LYS A 95 -14.75 -29.13 5.57
C LYS A 95 -15.74 -28.90 4.40
N ALA A 96 -17.05 -28.89 4.64
CA ALA A 96 -17.97 -28.50 3.58
C ALA A 96 -18.10 -26.98 3.51
N LYS A 97 -17.77 -26.39 2.36
CA LYS A 97 -17.76 -24.94 2.12
C LYS A 97 -18.94 -24.55 1.22
N THR A 98 -19.82 -23.70 1.74
CA THR A 98 -20.87 -22.97 0.98
C THR A 98 -21.14 -21.64 1.68
N ASP A 99 -21.52 -20.61 0.93
CA ASP A 99 -21.80 -19.26 1.47
C ASP A 99 -22.81 -19.31 2.63
N LYS A 100 -23.83 -20.17 2.55
CA LYS A 100 -24.81 -20.39 3.62
C LYS A 100 -24.21 -20.98 4.90
N LYS A 101 -23.25 -21.91 4.76
CA LYS A 101 -22.54 -22.48 5.93
C LYS A 101 -21.54 -21.49 6.50
N ASP A 102 -20.92 -20.71 5.65
CA ASP A 102 -19.97 -19.67 6.07
C ASP A 102 -20.73 -18.55 6.81
N ALA A 103 -21.93 -18.13 6.36
CA ALA A 103 -22.79 -17.21 7.11
C ALA A 103 -23.20 -17.75 8.49
N LEU A 104 -23.57 -19.04 8.60
CA LEU A 104 -23.84 -19.69 9.89
C LEU A 104 -22.62 -19.71 10.80
N ARG A 105 -21.43 -19.99 10.25
CA ARG A 105 -20.17 -19.97 11.00
C ARG A 105 -19.86 -18.58 11.53
N ILE A 106 -20.08 -17.54 10.72
CA ILE A 106 -19.90 -16.14 11.13
C ILE A 106 -20.90 -15.80 12.25
N ALA A 107 -22.16 -16.23 12.15
CA ALA A 107 -23.16 -16.02 13.21
C ALA A 107 -22.78 -16.73 14.52
N ARG A 108 -22.28 -17.98 14.46
CA ARG A 108 -21.79 -18.70 15.64
C ARG A 108 -20.61 -17.98 16.30
N TYR A 109 -19.65 -17.51 15.49
CA TYR A 109 -18.55 -16.72 16.01
C TYR A 109 -19.03 -15.45 16.71
N ALA A 110 -20.03 -14.75 16.13
CA ALA A 110 -20.62 -13.57 16.75
C ALA A 110 -21.28 -13.90 18.09
N LEU A 111 -21.90 -15.06 18.21
CA LEU A 111 -22.54 -15.52 19.45
C LEU A 111 -21.50 -15.86 20.53
N GLU A 112 -20.46 -16.61 20.17
CA GLU A 112 -19.41 -17.06 21.11
C GLU A 112 -18.46 -15.94 21.55
N LYS A 113 -18.15 -15.02 20.66
CA LYS A 113 -17.15 -13.96 20.87
C LYS A 113 -17.75 -12.55 20.93
N GLY A 114 -19.06 -12.42 20.95
CA GLY A 114 -19.76 -11.13 20.90
C GLY A 114 -19.28 -10.12 21.95
N TYR A 115 -18.89 -10.60 23.13
CA TYR A 115 -18.34 -9.76 24.22
C TYR A 115 -17.03 -9.06 23.85
N SER A 116 -16.27 -9.57 22.89
CA SER A 116 -14.99 -8.99 22.42
C SER A 116 -15.11 -8.26 21.08
N LEU A 117 -16.28 -8.27 20.45
CA LEU A 117 -16.52 -7.60 19.19
C LEU A 117 -16.79 -6.12 19.43
N VAL A 118 -16.12 -5.28 18.66
CA VAL A 118 -16.33 -3.83 18.67
C VAL A 118 -17.06 -3.44 17.39
N PRO A 119 -18.22 -2.77 17.49
CA PRO A 119 -18.90 -2.25 16.31
C PRO A 119 -17.95 -1.37 15.48
N HIS A 120 -18.05 -1.52 14.18
CA HIS A 120 -17.32 -0.68 13.25
C HIS A 120 -17.83 0.75 13.39
N THR A 121 -16.91 1.69 13.41
CA THR A 121 -17.20 3.12 13.34
C THR A 121 -16.68 3.61 12.00
N SER A 122 -17.55 4.18 11.19
CA SER A 122 -17.14 4.79 9.92
C SER A 122 -16.14 5.91 10.19
N MET A 123 -15.08 5.93 9.40
CA MET A 123 -14.13 7.04 9.45
C MET A 123 -14.73 8.27 8.76
N ASP A 124 -14.23 9.46 9.15
CA ASP A 124 -14.51 10.69 8.39
C ASP A 124 -14.20 10.45 6.91
N GLN A 125 -15.07 10.97 6.03
CA GLN A 125 -14.98 10.82 4.57
C GLN A 125 -13.60 11.20 4.02
N LYS A 126 -12.93 12.18 4.62
CA LYS A 126 -11.59 12.60 4.21
C LYS A 126 -10.54 11.49 4.30
N TYR A 127 -10.60 10.67 5.36
CA TYR A 127 -9.68 9.53 5.50
C TYR A 127 -10.05 8.38 4.54
N GLU A 128 -11.34 8.19 4.28
CA GLU A 128 -11.80 7.21 3.27
C GLU A 128 -11.31 7.61 1.87
N ASP A 129 -11.45 8.89 1.51
CA ASP A 129 -11.00 9.44 0.24
C ASP A 129 -9.47 9.36 0.09
N LEU A 130 -8.71 9.70 1.14
CA LEU A 130 -7.26 9.51 1.14
C LEU A 130 -6.87 8.06 0.92
N ARG A 131 -7.57 7.12 1.57
CA ARG A 131 -7.32 5.69 1.40
C ARG A 131 -7.67 5.22 -0.01
N PHE A 132 -8.75 5.71 -0.57
CA PHE A 132 -9.11 5.45 -1.96
C PHE A 132 -8.01 5.92 -2.92
N LEU A 133 -7.56 7.17 -2.78
CA LEU A 133 -6.48 7.74 -3.59
C LEU A 133 -5.16 6.95 -3.42
N ALA A 134 -4.83 6.51 -2.21
CA ALA A 134 -3.65 5.68 -1.97
C ALA A 134 -3.72 4.34 -2.74
N ARG A 135 -4.90 3.70 -2.80
CA ARG A 135 -5.08 2.48 -3.61
C ARG A 135 -4.95 2.76 -5.11
N GLN A 136 -5.47 3.89 -5.59
CA GLN A 136 -5.29 4.32 -6.98
C GLN A 136 -3.80 4.58 -7.28
N TYR A 137 -3.09 5.24 -6.37
CA TYR A 137 -1.66 5.48 -6.49
C TYR A 137 -0.86 4.18 -6.59
N ASP A 138 -1.08 3.22 -5.68
CA ASP A 138 -0.39 1.93 -5.71
C ASP A 138 -0.63 1.17 -7.03
N GLN A 139 -1.86 1.22 -7.56
CA GLN A 139 -2.19 0.63 -8.85
C GLN A 139 -1.42 1.29 -9.99
N ARG A 140 -1.36 2.65 -10.02
CA ARG A 140 -0.59 3.39 -11.04
C ARG A 140 0.90 3.10 -10.94
N MET A 141 1.44 3.00 -9.73
CA MET A 141 2.84 2.62 -9.50
C MET A 141 3.14 1.19 -9.99
N GLY A 142 2.20 0.27 -9.84
CA GLY A 142 2.30 -1.07 -10.42
C GLY A 142 2.38 -1.03 -11.95
N THR A 143 1.48 -0.28 -12.60
CA THR A 143 1.49 -0.07 -14.07
C THR A 143 2.81 0.57 -14.53
N LEU A 144 3.27 1.61 -13.83
CA LEU A 144 4.55 2.27 -14.12
C LEU A 144 5.72 1.29 -14.06
N THR A 145 5.74 0.43 -13.04
CA THR A 145 6.80 -0.58 -12.89
C THR A 145 6.78 -1.57 -14.05
N THR A 146 5.60 -2.05 -14.44
CA THR A 146 5.42 -2.94 -15.60
C THR A 146 5.90 -2.29 -16.90
N ASN A 147 5.51 -1.03 -17.15
CA ASN A 147 5.92 -0.29 -18.34
C ASN A 147 7.44 -0.04 -18.37
N LYS A 148 8.06 0.23 -17.22
CA LYS A 148 9.53 0.32 -17.12
C LYS A 148 10.21 -1.02 -17.44
N VAL A 149 9.67 -2.13 -17.00
CA VAL A 149 10.21 -3.46 -17.31
C VAL A 149 10.11 -3.73 -18.82
N PHE A 150 8.98 -3.40 -19.45
CA PHE A 150 8.85 -3.55 -20.91
C PHE A 150 9.85 -2.70 -21.67
N LEU A 151 10.06 -1.45 -21.26
CA LEU A 151 11.08 -0.60 -21.86
C LEU A 151 12.49 -1.17 -21.66
N ILE A 152 12.84 -1.67 -20.47
CA ILE A 152 14.14 -2.29 -20.20
C ILE A 152 14.35 -3.49 -21.12
N ASN A 153 13.37 -4.40 -21.21
CA ASN A 153 13.48 -5.58 -22.07
C ASN A 153 13.71 -5.19 -23.54
N LEU A 154 12.98 -4.19 -24.04
CA LEU A 154 13.17 -3.68 -25.39
C LEU A 154 14.55 -3.05 -25.59
N LEU A 155 15.05 -2.31 -24.59
CA LEU A 155 16.39 -1.73 -24.62
C LEU A 155 17.50 -2.79 -24.56
N ASP A 156 17.29 -3.90 -23.87
CA ASP A 156 18.24 -5.00 -23.84
C ASP A 156 18.35 -5.69 -25.22
N GLU A 157 17.29 -5.70 -26.03
CA GLU A 157 17.30 -6.20 -27.39
C GLU A 157 17.92 -5.19 -28.39
N THR A 158 17.65 -3.88 -28.22
CA THR A 158 17.99 -2.83 -29.21
C THR A 158 19.23 -2.01 -28.85
N MET A 159 19.50 -1.83 -27.56
CA MET A 159 20.65 -1.08 -27.01
C MET A 159 21.20 -1.76 -25.76
N PRO A 160 21.72 -3.00 -25.86
CA PRO A 160 22.17 -3.77 -24.70
C PRO A 160 23.20 -3.03 -23.86
N GLY A 161 23.03 -3.09 -22.54
CA GLY A 161 23.91 -2.45 -21.55
C GLY A 161 23.65 -0.96 -21.27
N ILE A 162 22.77 -0.28 -22.03
CA ILE A 162 22.48 1.15 -21.85
C ILE A 162 21.88 1.42 -20.47
N THR A 163 21.04 0.53 -19.95
CA THR A 163 20.36 0.66 -18.65
C THR A 163 21.32 0.64 -17.45
N LYS A 164 22.54 0.11 -17.62
CA LYS A 164 23.61 0.16 -16.60
C LYS A 164 24.21 1.57 -16.46
N LEU A 165 24.24 2.34 -17.55
CA LEU A 165 24.76 3.70 -17.57
C LEU A 165 23.65 4.74 -17.34
N LEU A 166 22.47 4.53 -17.95
CA LEU A 166 21.34 5.42 -17.91
C LEU A 166 20.15 4.75 -17.21
N SER A 167 19.99 5.02 -15.91
CA SER A 167 18.93 4.43 -15.09
C SER A 167 17.56 5.03 -15.38
N LEU A 168 16.50 4.19 -15.32
CA LEU A 168 15.09 4.59 -15.43
C LEU A 168 14.47 5.04 -14.10
N THR A 169 15.29 5.35 -13.10
CA THR A 169 14.84 5.66 -11.72
C THR A 169 14.43 7.13 -11.50
N THR A 170 14.47 7.97 -12.52
CA THR A 170 14.16 9.40 -12.40
C THR A 170 12.66 9.65 -12.17
N ARG A 171 12.36 10.65 -11.32
CA ARG A 171 10.99 11.03 -10.95
C ARG A 171 10.24 11.71 -12.10
N ASP A 172 10.94 12.55 -12.87
CA ASP A 172 10.33 13.31 -13.97
C ASP A 172 10.80 12.74 -15.31
N PRO A 173 9.92 12.08 -16.07
CA PRO A 173 10.24 11.53 -17.38
C PRO A 173 10.64 12.60 -18.42
N GLU A 174 10.14 13.83 -18.30
CA GLU A 174 10.42 14.89 -19.29
C GLU A 174 11.83 15.45 -19.16
N THR A 175 12.36 15.47 -17.94
CA THR A 175 13.75 15.90 -17.67
C THR A 175 14.71 14.73 -17.52
N SER A 176 14.20 13.50 -17.52
CA SER A 176 15.01 12.29 -17.43
C SER A 176 15.99 12.17 -18.59
N LEU A 177 17.28 12.16 -18.27
CA LEU A 177 18.32 11.96 -19.28
C LEU A 177 18.08 10.67 -20.08
N THR A 178 17.67 9.60 -19.43
CA THR A 178 17.41 8.31 -20.09
C THR A 178 16.28 8.43 -21.11
N MET A 179 15.16 9.06 -20.74
CA MET A 179 14.04 9.27 -21.67
C MET A 179 14.40 10.21 -22.82
N LEU A 180 15.09 11.30 -22.50
CA LEU A 180 15.58 12.24 -23.52
C LEU A 180 16.60 11.58 -24.45
N PHE A 181 17.48 10.72 -23.91
CA PHE A 181 18.45 9.95 -24.68
C PHE A 181 17.76 9.00 -25.66
N ILE A 182 16.83 8.19 -25.17
CA ILE A 182 16.10 7.23 -25.99
C ILE A 182 15.34 7.96 -27.12
N LYS A 183 14.62 9.03 -26.81
CA LYS A 183 13.90 9.85 -27.80
C LYS A 183 14.82 10.46 -28.84
N ARG A 184 16.05 10.88 -28.45
CA ARG A 184 16.98 11.57 -29.34
C ARG A 184 17.76 10.62 -30.24
N PHE A 185 18.33 9.57 -29.66
CA PHE A 185 19.32 8.72 -30.37
C PHE A 185 18.69 7.44 -30.93
N LYS A 186 17.58 6.98 -30.41
CA LYS A 186 16.76 5.87 -30.92
C LYS A 186 17.43 4.49 -30.93
N SER A 187 18.66 4.37 -31.51
CA SER A 187 19.36 3.11 -31.68
C SER A 187 20.88 3.28 -31.67
N TYR A 188 21.60 2.19 -31.44
CA TYR A 188 23.06 2.17 -31.60
C TYR A 188 23.51 2.40 -33.04
N ASP A 189 22.71 1.96 -34.00
CA ASP A 189 23.05 2.19 -35.42
C ASP A 189 23.05 3.68 -35.79
N ARG A 190 22.13 4.47 -35.25
CA ARG A 190 22.14 5.93 -35.42
C ARG A 190 23.33 6.56 -34.75
N ILE A 191 23.74 6.08 -33.56
CA ILE A 191 24.94 6.57 -32.87
C ILE A 191 26.21 6.27 -33.69
N LYS A 192 26.34 5.06 -34.24
CA LYS A 192 27.41 4.65 -35.13
C LYS A 192 27.50 5.57 -36.36
N LYS A 193 26.36 5.74 -37.05
CA LYS A 193 26.28 6.61 -38.26
C LYS A 193 26.60 8.06 -37.97
N MET A 194 26.27 8.56 -36.77
CA MET A 194 26.58 9.94 -36.34
C MET A 194 28.08 10.17 -36.18
N GLY A 195 28.85 9.16 -35.82
CA GLY A 195 30.26 9.21 -35.50
C GLY A 195 30.54 9.79 -34.12
N ARG A 196 31.72 9.47 -33.59
CA ARG A 196 32.11 9.74 -32.20
C ARG A 196 31.97 11.22 -31.80
N THR A 197 32.60 12.13 -32.56
CA THR A 197 32.65 13.57 -32.21
C THR A 197 31.25 14.18 -32.15
N ARG A 198 30.45 14.00 -33.21
CA ARG A 198 29.06 14.54 -33.27
C ARG A 198 28.16 13.94 -32.19
N PHE A 199 28.31 12.64 -31.91
CA PHE A 199 27.56 11.99 -30.84
C PHE A 199 27.90 12.61 -29.47
N LEU A 200 29.21 12.73 -29.13
CA LEU A 200 29.64 13.28 -27.85
C LEU A 200 29.16 14.72 -27.67
N ASP A 201 29.22 15.56 -28.67
CA ASP A 201 28.69 16.93 -28.61
C ASP A 201 27.20 16.96 -28.36
N SER A 202 26.44 16.13 -29.10
CA SER A 202 24.99 16.03 -28.94
C SER A 202 24.60 15.48 -27.58
N TYR A 203 25.29 14.44 -27.10
CA TYR A 203 25.08 13.85 -25.79
C TYR A 203 25.37 14.82 -24.64
N ASN A 204 26.50 15.56 -24.73
CA ASN A 204 26.87 16.54 -23.71
C ASN A 204 25.85 17.69 -23.61
N LYS A 205 25.29 18.16 -24.74
CA LYS A 205 24.20 19.13 -24.76
C LYS A 205 22.96 18.57 -24.05
N LEU A 206 22.62 17.31 -24.31
CA LEU A 206 21.50 16.63 -23.69
C LEU A 206 21.69 16.44 -22.18
N ALA A 207 22.87 15.99 -21.76
CA ALA A 207 23.23 15.79 -20.36
C ALA A 207 23.17 17.12 -19.57
N ARG A 208 23.61 18.23 -20.16
CA ARG A 208 23.49 19.57 -19.56
C ARG A 208 22.00 19.97 -19.37
N LYS A 209 21.14 19.73 -20.36
CA LYS A 209 19.72 20.01 -20.29
C LYS A 209 19.03 19.22 -19.16
N SER A 210 19.44 17.96 -18.94
CA SER A 210 18.88 17.10 -17.89
C SER A 210 19.37 17.42 -16.47
N ARG A 211 20.30 18.36 -16.30
CA ARG A 211 20.95 18.72 -15.02
C ARG A 211 21.62 17.54 -14.29
N ASN A 212 21.86 16.44 -14.97
CA ASN A 212 22.50 15.25 -14.40
C ASN A 212 24.02 15.33 -14.51
N ARG A 213 24.68 15.92 -13.51
CA ARG A 213 26.15 16.10 -13.51
C ARG A 213 26.93 14.79 -13.60
N ARG A 214 26.43 13.70 -13.01
CA ARG A 214 27.11 12.38 -13.03
C ARG A 214 27.17 11.78 -14.43
N ALA A 215 26.22 12.12 -15.26
CA ALA A 215 26.12 11.55 -16.60
C ALA A 215 27.04 12.20 -17.65
N TYR A 216 27.70 13.32 -17.35
CA TYR A 216 28.63 13.96 -18.32
C TYR A 216 29.75 13.03 -18.76
N GLY A 217 30.20 12.12 -17.91
CA GLY A 217 31.25 11.17 -18.22
C GLY A 217 30.81 9.94 -19.02
N TYR A 218 29.50 9.70 -19.19
CA TYR A 218 29.02 8.45 -19.81
C TYR A 218 29.01 8.47 -21.34
N GLY A 219 29.18 9.61 -21.98
CA GLY A 219 29.13 9.72 -23.45
C GLY A 219 30.08 8.77 -24.16
N LEU A 220 31.34 8.69 -23.72
CA LEU A 220 32.32 7.80 -24.30
C LEU A 220 31.94 6.32 -24.11
N ALA A 221 31.59 5.93 -22.89
CA ALA A 221 31.17 4.55 -22.60
C ALA A 221 29.91 4.15 -23.40
N ILE A 222 28.98 5.07 -23.62
CA ILE A 222 27.80 4.81 -24.46
C ILE A 222 28.18 4.63 -25.91
N TYR A 223 29.12 5.43 -26.42
CA TYR A 223 29.63 5.27 -27.79
C TYR A 223 30.34 3.92 -27.97
N GLU A 224 31.16 3.52 -27.01
CA GLU A 224 31.84 2.22 -27.00
C GLU A 224 30.80 1.05 -26.94
N LEU A 225 29.77 1.15 -26.12
CA LEU A 225 28.65 0.19 -26.16
C LEU A 225 28.01 0.15 -27.55
N ALA A 226 27.74 1.31 -28.14
CA ALA A 226 27.13 1.37 -29.47
C ALA A 226 27.97 0.66 -30.53
N VAL A 227 29.30 0.83 -30.51
CA VAL A 227 30.20 0.24 -31.52
C VAL A 227 30.40 -1.26 -31.29
N ASN A 228 30.55 -1.69 -30.04
CA ASN A 228 31.00 -3.05 -29.70
C ASN A 228 29.86 -4.00 -29.37
N SER A 229 28.61 -3.53 -29.10
CA SER A 229 27.50 -4.40 -28.74
C SER A 229 26.89 -5.07 -29.96
N ILE A 230 26.50 -6.33 -29.78
CA ILE A 230 25.67 -7.08 -30.70
C ILE A 230 24.21 -6.92 -30.25
N THR A 231 23.39 -6.34 -31.11
CA THR A 231 21.95 -6.16 -30.85
C THR A 231 21.16 -7.35 -31.36
N THR A 232 20.18 -7.81 -30.59
CA THR A 232 19.28 -8.89 -31.03
C THR A 232 18.31 -8.38 -32.09
N ARG A 233 17.91 -7.10 -32.00
CA ARG A 233 17.05 -6.41 -32.96
C ARG A 233 17.73 -5.18 -33.51
N GLY A 234 17.81 -5.09 -34.83
CA GLY A 234 18.25 -3.89 -35.54
C GLY A 234 17.17 -2.81 -35.59
N GLU A 235 17.56 -1.63 -36.05
CA GLU A 235 16.63 -0.52 -36.28
C GLU A 235 15.70 -0.84 -37.46
N ASN A 236 14.40 -0.81 -37.21
CA ASN A 236 13.31 -0.81 -38.20
C ASN A 236 12.13 -0.01 -37.66
N GLU A 237 11.13 0.23 -38.50
CA GLU A 237 9.94 1.02 -38.12
C GLU A 237 9.20 0.45 -36.90
N PHE A 238 9.09 -0.88 -36.78
CA PHE A 238 8.37 -1.53 -35.69
C PHE A 238 9.12 -1.42 -34.35
N THR A 239 10.46 -1.59 -34.35
CA THR A 239 11.27 -1.42 -33.14
C THR A 239 11.26 0.04 -32.67
N LEU A 240 11.31 0.99 -33.57
CA LEU A 240 11.23 2.42 -33.23
C LEU A 240 9.85 2.80 -32.70
N ALA A 241 8.77 2.33 -33.33
CA ALA A 241 7.39 2.58 -32.89
C ALA A 241 7.15 1.98 -31.49
N ALA A 242 7.57 0.72 -31.25
CA ALA A 242 7.47 0.07 -29.94
C ALA A 242 8.24 0.82 -28.86
N GLN A 243 9.43 1.32 -29.19
CA GLN A 243 10.25 2.08 -28.25
C GLN A 243 9.61 3.43 -27.88
N ASP A 244 9.09 4.17 -28.85
CA ASP A 244 8.38 5.43 -28.60
C ASP A 244 7.14 5.18 -27.74
N GLN A 245 6.37 4.16 -28.07
CA GLN A 245 5.20 3.77 -27.29
C GLN A 245 5.56 3.41 -25.84
N CYS A 246 6.62 2.62 -25.60
CA CYS A 246 7.07 2.28 -24.26
C CYS A 246 7.48 3.53 -23.46
N VAL A 247 8.20 4.46 -24.09
CA VAL A 247 8.62 5.72 -23.45
C VAL A 247 7.41 6.57 -23.07
N ASP A 248 6.43 6.67 -23.97
CA ASP A 248 5.20 7.44 -23.69
C ASP A 248 4.37 6.81 -22.58
N LEU A 249 4.18 5.48 -22.58
CA LEU A 249 3.49 4.76 -21.51
C LEU A 249 4.16 4.93 -20.13
N VAL A 250 5.49 4.93 -20.08
CA VAL A 250 6.22 5.22 -18.82
C VAL A 250 5.96 6.66 -18.38
N SER A 251 6.01 7.61 -19.31
CA SER A 251 5.79 9.04 -19.01
C SER A 251 4.37 9.31 -18.53
N GLU A 252 3.37 8.76 -19.20
CA GLU A 252 1.96 8.90 -18.83
C GLU A 252 1.65 8.26 -17.48
N SER A 253 2.19 7.05 -17.23
CA SER A 253 2.01 6.36 -15.96
C SER A 253 2.61 7.14 -14.79
N GLN A 254 3.77 7.77 -14.99
CA GLN A 254 4.40 8.61 -13.97
C GLN A 254 3.55 9.86 -13.70
N LYS A 255 3.12 10.58 -14.75
CA LYS A 255 2.27 11.77 -14.62
C LYS A 255 0.96 11.44 -13.89
N ALA A 256 0.34 10.30 -14.20
CA ALA A 256 -0.87 9.86 -13.54
C ALA A 256 -0.65 9.58 -12.04
N ALA A 257 0.48 8.97 -11.67
CA ALA A 257 0.83 8.73 -10.27
C ALA A 257 1.09 10.05 -9.53
N ASP A 258 1.82 10.99 -10.15
CA ASP A 258 2.14 12.29 -9.55
C ASP A 258 0.88 13.15 -9.35
N ALA A 259 -0.07 13.11 -10.28
CA ALA A 259 -1.35 13.80 -10.15
C ALA A 259 -2.16 13.29 -8.94
N ILE A 260 -2.15 11.98 -8.68
CA ILE A 260 -2.82 11.41 -7.51
C ILE A 260 -2.13 11.87 -6.21
N ILE A 261 -0.80 11.91 -6.17
CA ILE A 261 -0.07 12.41 -5.00
C ILE A 261 -0.44 13.87 -4.71
N LEU A 262 -0.56 14.71 -5.73
CA LEU A 262 -0.95 16.10 -5.57
C LEU A 262 -2.36 16.22 -4.96
N GLN A 263 -3.34 15.43 -5.45
CA GLN A 263 -4.68 15.37 -4.86
C GLN A 263 -4.64 14.92 -3.41
N MET A 264 -3.83 13.90 -3.10
CA MET A 264 -3.67 13.43 -1.72
C MET A 264 -3.04 14.47 -0.81
N GLN A 265 -2.08 15.27 -1.29
CA GLN A 265 -1.47 16.37 -0.53
C GLN A 265 -2.52 17.42 -0.17
N THR A 266 -3.27 17.91 -1.18
CA THR A 266 -4.33 18.90 -0.98
C THR A 266 -5.37 18.43 0.05
N LEU A 267 -5.78 17.16 -0.03
CA LEU A 267 -6.73 16.61 0.93
C LEU A 267 -6.09 16.44 2.33
N ALA A 268 -4.86 15.95 2.41
CA ALA A 268 -4.14 15.75 3.67
C ALA A 268 -3.90 17.07 4.43
N GLU A 269 -3.65 18.18 3.73
CA GLU A 269 -3.47 19.52 4.34
C GLU A 269 -4.69 19.97 5.13
N THR A 270 -5.87 19.43 4.88
CA THR A 270 -7.08 19.70 5.65
C THR A 270 -7.17 18.93 6.98
N LEU A 271 -6.20 18.05 7.25
CA LEU A 271 -6.17 17.19 8.43
C LEU A 271 -5.06 17.63 9.39
N PRO A 272 -5.36 17.85 10.66
CA PRO A 272 -4.42 18.43 11.62
C PRO A 272 -3.16 17.57 11.86
N GLU A 273 -3.30 16.25 11.83
CA GLU A 273 -2.18 15.32 12.02
C GLU A 273 -1.16 15.36 10.87
N TYR A 274 -1.56 15.87 9.71
CA TYR A 274 -0.67 15.93 8.56
C TYR A 274 0.51 16.87 8.79
N ALA A 275 0.28 18.06 9.40
CA ALA A 275 1.35 18.98 9.75
C ALA A 275 2.37 18.34 10.69
N VAL A 276 1.90 17.55 11.67
CA VAL A 276 2.77 16.80 12.58
C VAL A 276 3.61 15.79 11.81
N LEU A 277 2.98 15.02 10.92
CA LEU A 277 3.67 14.01 10.12
C LEU A 277 4.73 14.64 9.20
N ARG A 278 4.40 15.77 8.57
CA ARG A 278 5.32 16.53 7.70
C ARG A 278 6.50 17.15 8.43
N SER A 279 6.36 17.46 9.73
CA SER A 279 7.46 17.94 10.55
C SER A 279 8.49 16.86 10.92
N MET A 280 8.17 15.59 10.72
CA MET A 280 9.08 14.50 11.05
C MET A 280 10.11 14.27 9.94
N ALA A 281 11.38 14.14 10.32
CA ALA A 281 12.46 13.90 9.37
C ALA A 281 12.22 12.65 8.52
N GLY A 282 12.58 12.71 7.24
CA GLY A 282 12.39 11.63 6.26
C GLY A 282 10.98 11.54 5.66
N VAL A 283 10.01 12.32 6.15
CA VAL A 283 8.64 12.37 5.61
C VAL A 283 8.55 13.49 4.59
N GLY A 284 8.60 13.12 3.30
CA GLY A 284 8.43 14.04 2.18
C GLY A 284 7.00 14.12 1.68
N ASP A 285 6.80 14.92 0.63
CA ASP A 285 5.50 15.22 0.01
C ASP A 285 4.74 13.97 -0.47
N ARG A 286 5.46 12.92 -0.83
CA ARG A 286 4.88 11.65 -1.25
C ARG A 286 4.52 10.75 -0.06
N LEU A 287 5.44 10.59 0.90
CA LEU A 287 5.26 9.65 2.00
C LEU A 287 4.25 10.15 3.04
N GLY A 288 4.18 11.45 3.26
CA GLY A 288 3.26 12.05 4.22
C GLY A 288 1.80 11.64 3.99
N PRO A 289 1.20 11.98 2.84
CA PRO A 289 -0.20 11.64 2.59
C PRO A 289 -0.43 10.12 2.48
N LEU A 290 0.52 9.33 1.98
CA LEU A 290 0.42 7.87 1.92
C LEU A 290 0.38 7.22 3.31
N ILE A 291 1.23 7.68 4.24
CA ILE A 291 1.24 7.19 5.62
C ILE A 291 -0.06 7.58 6.32
N LEU A 292 -0.51 8.82 6.15
CA LEU A 292 -1.76 9.31 6.73
C LEU A 292 -2.97 8.50 6.22
N ALA A 293 -3.03 8.23 4.92
CA ALA A 293 -4.08 7.40 4.31
C ALA A 293 -4.17 5.99 4.92
N GLU A 294 -3.02 5.37 5.22
CA GLU A 294 -2.99 4.03 5.79
C GLU A 294 -3.32 4.02 7.29
N ILE A 295 -2.93 5.06 8.01
CA ILE A 295 -3.26 5.21 9.44
C ILE A 295 -4.74 5.55 9.59
N GLY A 296 -5.27 6.47 8.78
CA GLY A 296 -6.60 7.05 8.97
C GLY A 296 -6.63 7.90 10.25
N ASP A 297 -7.80 7.99 10.89
CA ASP A 297 -7.94 8.69 12.16
C ASP A 297 -7.08 8.05 13.25
N ILE A 298 -6.13 8.80 13.76
CA ILE A 298 -5.20 8.31 14.78
C ILE A 298 -5.90 8.00 16.12
N ARG A 299 -7.06 8.64 16.41
CA ARG A 299 -7.84 8.44 17.63
C ARG A 299 -8.42 7.04 17.77
N ARG A 300 -8.54 6.30 16.67
CA ARG A 300 -8.96 4.89 16.70
C ARG A 300 -7.98 3.93 17.38
N PHE A 301 -6.75 4.39 17.63
CA PHE A 301 -5.75 3.61 18.33
C PHE A 301 -5.65 4.06 19.78
N HIS A 302 -5.73 3.13 20.72
CA HIS A 302 -5.61 3.41 22.15
C HIS A 302 -4.16 3.67 22.59
N SER A 303 -3.16 3.37 21.75
CA SER A 303 -1.74 3.58 22.07
C SER A 303 -0.85 3.49 20.83
N GLY A 304 0.37 4.05 20.92
CA GLY A 304 1.40 3.89 19.90
C GLY A 304 1.86 2.43 19.71
N LYS A 305 1.64 1.56 20.71
CA LYS A 305 1.86 0.11 20.57
C LYS A 305 0.80 -0.51 19.66
N ALA A 306 -0.45 -0.10 19.79
CA ALA A 306 -1.55 -0.56 18.93
C ALA A 306 -1.33 -0.12 17.48
N LEU A 307 -0.87 1.10 17.24
CA LEU A 307 -0.50 1.58 15.90
C LEU A 307 0.66 0.75 15.30
N ASN A 308 1.68 0.43 16.11
CA ASN A 308 2.79 -0.41 15.66
C ASN A 308 2.35 -1.85 15.33
N ALA A 309 1.44 -2.43 16.13
CA ALA A 309 0.85 -3.73 15.85
C ALA A 309 -0.03 -3.69 14.59
N TYR A 310 -0.80 -2.60 14.39
CA TYR A 310 -1.56 -2.38 13.16
C TYR A 310 -0.68 -2.37 11.91
N ALA A 311 0.54 -1.84 11.99
CA ALA A 311 1.53 -1.95 10.92
C ALA A 311 2.11 -3.37 10.76
N GLY A 312 1.81 -4.30 11.67
CA GLY A 312 2.39 -5.64 11.71
C GLY A 312 3.89 -5.64 12.01
N ASN A 313 4.34 -4.65 12.78
CA ASN A 313 5.73 -4.45 13.19
C ASN A 313 5.96 -4.84 14.66
N ASP A 314 4.99 -5.48 15.28
CA ASP A 314 5.11 -6.11 16.59
C ASP A 314 5.87 -7.43 16.50
N ALA A 315 6.64 -7.72 17.53
CA ALA A 315 7.32 -9.00 17.73
C ALA A 315 6.76 -9.64 19.00
N PRO A 316 5.68 -10.44 18.89
CA PRO A 316 5.02 -11.01 20.05
C PRO A 316 6.00 -11.87 20.86
N PRO A 317 5.91 -11.89 22.20
CA PRO A 317 6.72 -12.79 23.02
C PRO A 317 6.38 -14.24 22.66
N TYR A 318 7.38 -15.08 22.62
CA TYR A 318 7.22 -16.52 22.50
C TYR A 318 7.95 -17.16 23.68
N GLN A 319 7.18 -17.59 24.65
CA GLN A 319 7.65 -18.18 25.91
C GLN A 319 6.92 -19.49 26.13
N SER A 320 7.63 -20.52 26.56
CA SER A 320 7.09 -21.81 26.93
C SER A 320 7.89 -22.37 28.12
N GLY A 321 7.29 -22.41 29.28
CA GLY A 321 7.97 -22.79 30.51
C GLY A 321 9.17 -21.85 30.79
N THR A 322 10.35 -22.40 30.89
CA THR A 322 11.62 -21.66 31.11
C THR A 322 12.22 -21.13 29.80
N PHE A 323 11.67 -21.50 28.63
CA PHE A 323 12.19 -21.08 27.36
C PHE A 323 11.66 -19.70 26.96
N GLU A 324 12.55 -18.75 26.65
CA GLU A 324 12.22 -17.46 26.02
C GLU A 324 12.98 -17.29 24.70
N SER A 325 12.25 -17.05 23.63
CA SER A 325 12.85 -16.82 22.32
C SER A 325 13.48 -15.43 22.23
N HIS A 326 14.81 -15.38 22.03
CA HIS A 326 15.56 -14.14 21.82
C HIS A 326 15.52 -13.65 20.39
N ASN A 327 15.33 -14.53 19.39
CA ASN A 327 15.22 -14.19 17.96
C ASN A 327 13.76 -14.14 17.50
N ARG A 328 13.11 -13.00 17.73
CA ARG A 328 11.71 -12.79 17.36
C ARG A 328 11.59 -12.03 16.06
N HIS A 329 10.80 -12.58 15.14
CA HIS A 329 10.44 -11.90 13.90
C HIS A 329 9.21 -11.02 14.12
N ILE A 330 9.10 -9.93 13.35
CA ILE A 330 7.87 -9.12 13.30
C ILE A 330 6.71 -9.98 12.79
N SER A 331 5.50 -9.72 13.30
CA SER A 331 4.31 -10.53 13.01
C SER A 331 3.92 -10.51 11.53
N LYS A 332 4.18 -9.40 10.84
CA LYS A 332 3.71 -9.08 9.49
C LYS A 332 2.18 -9.20 9.33
N ARG A 333 1.45 -9.41 10.42
CA ARG A 333 -0.01 -9.55 10.47
C ARG A 333 -0.65 -8.18 10.69
N GLY A 334 -0.60 -7.32 9.67
CA GLY A 334 -1.11 -5.97 9.75
C GLY A 334 -1.01 -5.26 8.42
N ASN A 335 -1.11 -3.93 8.43
CA ASN A 335 -1.09 -3.11 7.24
C ASN A 335 0.30 -3.11 6.57
N ALA A 336 0.43 -3.85 5.48
CA ALA A 336 1.68 -4.00 4.74
C ALA A 336 2.10 -2.70 4.03
N ALA A 337 1.13 -1.89 3.57
CA ALA A 337 1.42 -0.62 2.90
C ALA A 337 1.98 0.40 3.90
N LEU A 338 1.36 0.54 5.09
CA LEU A 338 1.89 1.38 6.15
C LEU A 338 3.32 0.99 6.53
N ARG A 339 3.57 -0.31 6.71
CA ARG A 339 4.90 -0.83 7.03
C ARG A 339 5.92 -0.51 5.94
N LYS A 340 5.54 -0.65 4.65
CA LYS A 340 6.36 -0.29 3.48
C LYS A 340 6.72 1.20 3.50
N TYR A 341 5.74 2.07 3.64
CA TYR A 341 5.99 3.52 3.61
C TYR A 341 6.84 3.98 4.79
N CYS A 342 6.60 3.45 5.99
CA CYS A 342 7.45 3.73 7.16
C CYS A 342 8.89 3.20 6.96
N PHE A 343 9.07 2.07 6.28
CA PHE A 343 10.40 1.57 5.93
C PHE A 343 11.11 2.50 4.93
N GLU A 344 10.38 3.09 3.97
CA GLU A 344 10.90 4.10 3.05
C GLU A 344 11.33 5.38 3.79
N VAL A 345 10.61 5.79 4.86
CA VAL A 345 11.07 6.89 5.75
C VAL A 345 12.43 6.55 6.36
N MET A 346 12.65 5.31 6.82
CA MET A 346 13.96 4.90 7.35
C MET A 346 15.06 4.96 6.30
N GLN A 347 14.73 4.68 5.03
CA GLN A 347 15.69 4.85 3.93
C GLN A 347 16.02 6.33 3.70
N ALA A 348 15.03 7.21 3.73
CA ALA A 348 15.23 8.64 3.62
C ALA A 348 16.12 9.17 4.76
N LEU A 349 15.88 8.76 6.00
CA LEU A 349 16.73 9.12 7.15
C LEU A 349 18.19 8.68 6.97
N LYS A 350 18.42 7.49 6.44
CA LYS A 350 19.79 7.01 6.14
C LYS A 350 20.49 7.81 5.05
N LEU A 351 19.74 8.39 4.12
CA LEU A 351 20.28 9.25 3.07
C LEU A 351 20.56 10.66 3.57
N THR A 352 19.63 11.25 4.31
CA THR A 352 19.72 12.64 4.78
C THR A 352 20.56 12.82 6.05
N ARG A 353 20.65 11.77 6.89
CA ARG A 353 21.45 11.70 8.12
C ARG A 353 21.20 12.88 9.08
N PRO A 354 19.96 13.16 9.50
CA PRO A 354 19.67 14.27 10.38
C PRO A 354 20.22 14.00 11.80
N GLN A 355 21.22 14.78 12.21
CA GLN A 355 22.01 14.52 13.43
C GLN A 355 21.21 14.65 14.73
N ASP A 356 20.15 15.46 14.73
CA ASP A 356 19.31 15.74 15.91
C ASP A 356 17.98 14.94 15.92
N ASP A 357 17.75 14.07 14.93
CA ASP A 357 16.49 13.32 14.84
C ASP A 357 16.52 12.07 15.73
N PRO A 358 15.57 11.93 16.69
CA PRO A 358 15.57 10.82 17.64
C PRO A 358 15.31 9.46 17.00
N VAL A 359 14.67 9.40 15.82
CA VAL A 359 14.45 8.15 15.09
C VAL A 359 15.73 7.72 14.38
N TYR A 360 16.40 8.67 13.72
CA TYR A 360 17.68 8.42 13.07
C TYR A 360 18.75 7.96 14.07
N LEU A 361 18.91 8.68 15.17
CA LEU A 361 19.87 8.32 16.24
C LEU A 361 19.59 6.93 16.81
N PHE A 362 18.31 6.59 17.03
CA PHE A 362 17.94 5.27 17.50
C PHE A 362 18.23 4.18 16.46
N LEU A 363 18.02 4.44 15.16
CA LEU A 363 18.33 3.52 14.08
C LEU A 363 19.84 3.23 14.03
N ILE A 364 20.68 4.28 14.07
CA ILE A 364 22.15 4.15 14.09
C ILE A 364 22.62 3.38 15.32
N LYS A 365 22.07 3.70 16.50
CA LYS A 365 22.36 2.93 17.72
C LYS A 365 22.10 1.43 17.54
N LYS A 366 20.98 1.06 16.90
CA LYS A 366 20.65 -0.35 16.65
C LYS A 366 21.61 -1.03 15.66
N GLU A 367 22.11 -0.30 14.67
CA GLU A 367 23.17 -0.81 13.78
C GLU A 367 24.50 -1.00 14.53
N GLN A 368 24.87 -0.05 15.41
CA GLN A 368 26.07 -0.15 16.26
C GLN A 368 25.99 -1.30 17.27
N GLU A 369 24.77 -1.64 17.73
CA GLU A 369 24.52 -2.84 18.55
C GLU A 369 24.65 -4.16 17.76
N GLY A 370 25.08 -4.11 16.48
CA GLY A 370 25.25 -5.29 15.61
C GLY A 370 23.96 -5.84 15.02
N LYS A 371 22.84 -5.13 15.08
CA LYS A 371 21.59 -5.61 14.46
C LYS A 371 21.68 -5.55 12.93
N PRO A 372 21.20 -6.59 12.21
CA PRO A 372 21.14 -6.56 10.77
C PRO A 372 20.37 -5.34 10.25
N TYR A 373 20.80 -4.79 9.13
CA TYR A 373 20.29 -3.56 8.52
C TYR A 373 18.75 -3.44 8.47
N ASN A 374 18.07 -4.48 8.04
CA ASN A 374 16.59 -4.46 7.98
C ASN A 374 15.97 -4.54 9.38
N VAL A 375 16.61 -5.21 10.35
CA VAL A 375 16.12 -5.30 11.73
C VAL A 375 16.26 -3.94 12.42
N ALA A 376 17.38 -3.24 12.23
CA ALA A 376 17.60 -1.88 12.74
C ALA A 376 16.54 -0.90 12.17
N LYS A 377 16.24 -0.96 10.86
CA LYS A 377 15.19 -0.15 10.24
C LYS A 377 13.80 -0.45 10.83
N MET A 378 13.45 -1.70 11.03
CA MET A 378 12.15 -2.05 11.62
C MET A 378 12.04 -1.61 13.08
N ALA A 379 13.14 -1.61 13.84
CA ALA A 379 13.19 -0.97 15.16
C ALA A 379 12.99 0.56 15.07
N GLY A 380 13.58 1.21 14.05
CA GLY A 380 13.35 2.61 13.73
C GLY A 380 11.89 2.91 13.40
N VAL A 381 11.23 2.06 12.60
CA VAL A 381 9.78 2.17 12.30
C VAL A 381 8.93 2.15 13.58
N ASN A 382 9.25 1.25 14.53
CA ASN A 382 8.54 1.22 15.82
C ASN A 382 8.71 2.55 16.57
N LYS A 383 9.93 3.08 16.64
CA LYS A 383 10.20 4.38 17.28
C LYS A 383 9.46 5.52 16.58
N PHE A 384 9.48 5.55 15.24
CA PHE A 384 8.79 6.53 14.41
C PHE A 384 7.28 6.56 14.67
N LEU A 385 6.60 5.40 14.59
CA LEU A 385 5.16 5.29 14.80
C LEU A 385 4.74 5.70 16.21
N ARG A 386 5.54 5.40 17.23
CA ARG A 386 5.26 5.79 18.61
C ARG A 386 5.41 7.29 18.83
N ILE A 387 6.43 7.92 18.23
CA ILE A 387 6.62 9.38 18.31
C ILE A 387 5.52 10.09 17.55
N TYR A 388 5.20 9.61 16.34
CA TYR A 388 4.08 10.17 15.56
C TYR A 388 2.77 10.10 16.34
N TYR A 389 2.43 8.94 16.90
CA TYR A 389 1.22 8.77 17.72
C TYR A 389 1.13 9.82 18.85
N ALA A 390 2.19 9.96 19.62
CA ALA A 390 2.21 10.88 20.75
C ALA A 390 2.01 12.35 20.30
N ARG A 391 2.76 12.78 19.28
CA ARG A 391 2.67 14.15 18.73
C ARG A 391 1.31 14.43 18.08
N ALA A 392 0.76 13.47 17.32
CA ALA A 392 -0.53 13.64 16.67
C ALA A 392 -1.67 13.72 17.69
N MET A 393 -1.65 12.88 18.74
CA MET A 393 -2.64 12.96 19.82
C MET A 393 -2.54 14.25 20.63
N GLU A 394 -1.34 14.78 20.82
CA GLU A 394 -1.15 16.09 21.46
C GLU A 394 -1.71 17.22 20.60
N ALA A 395 -1.40 17.23 19.30
CA ALA A 395 -1.92 18.24 18.37
C ALA A 395 -3.45 18.26 18.30
N LEU A 396 -4.10 17.07 18.35
CA LEU A 396 -5.56 16.96 18.35
C LEU A 396 -6.23 17.35 19.67
N ARG A 397 -5.49 17.36 20.80
CA ARG A 397 -6.01 17.81 22.09
C ARG A 397 -5.97 19.34 22.23
N LEU A 398 -5.13 19.99 21.44
CA LEU A 398 -4.96 21.46 21.45
C LEU A 398 -5.92 22.17 20.50
N GLN A 399 -6.69 21.44 19.71
CA GLN A 399 -7.79 21.91 18.86
C GLN A 399 -9.13 21.73 19.56
#